data_7cfc1765b58c3a5475ceaefec338c4b0
#
_entry.id   7cfc1765b58c3a5475ceaefec338c4b0
#
_cell.length_a   1.000
_cell.length_b   1.000
_cell.length_c   1.000
_cell.angle_alpha   90.00
_cell.angle_beta   90.00
_cell.angle_gamma   90.00
#
_symmetry.space_group_name_H-M   'P 1'
#
loop_
_entity.id
_entity.type
_entity.pdbx_description
1 polymer ?
#
loop_
_entity_poly.entity_id
_entity_poly.type
_entity_poly.pdbx_seq_one_letter_code
_entity_poly.pdbx_strand_id
1 'polypeptide(L)'
;MKRQNYLYMAAALLLAGCSIDEQSVGTDGLVPVRLTATQDAGGVTTRTTSDLHSASTGFAVNETMKVFMKNGETTNSSIYKVASVSSGTATLTDNGTKLYYPTGTTGSVSLYAVYPAGITASSTHTVAYDQTTDANYNASDLMFSTEKSVSLSDKTTTQSLTAFAHKMVRLKLNIIKSSDVASVTEVKMKNVKRQVTVSALSESGITLSAAATPTDETGTGANKDEILIFSGTNSSTSTQTYYVVFPKQLASGNDWNGTDFITVTAGSSTATYQLTKAFTAGSQYELTLNINAASLGSTVSITGWTDTQAATVSPTETVETPLLDRTPSGVVAVDLGLSVKWANMNIGATSETGYGFYFAWGETTGYGSDTSDGRSFIWASYKLGTSSTSLTKYNTKDANGTVDNRTKLEFCDDAAYAAWGGAWRMPSKAEWEELKNTDNCTWEWKTDYNGSGVGYLVTSKKSGYTSNSIFLPAAGYRSGTSVNDQGGLGDYWSSSLLEGYPDDAWSLYFNSVGAGVYDFRRCYGYTVRAVQ
;
A
#
# COMPACT_ATOMS: atom_id res chain seq x y z
N MET A 1 -26.88 67.62 -29.77
CA MET A 1 -25.51 67.33 -29.37
C MET A 1 -25.45 65.91 -28.83
N LYS A 2 -25.08 64.98 -29.68
CA LYS A 2 -24.94 63.54 -29.35
C LYS A 2 -23.48 63.22 -29.25
N ARG A 3 -23.00 62.72 -28.11
CA ARG A 3 -21.69 62.12 -27.98
C ARG A 3 -21.82 60.60 -28.04
N GLN A 4 -21.26 60.00 -29.06
CA GLN A 4 -21.08 58.55 -29.20
C GLN A 4 -19.84 58.15 -28.37
N ASN A 5 -20.06 57.21 -27.45
CA ASN A 5 -18.99 56.53 -26.76
C ASN A 5 -18.53 55.32 -27.59
N TYR A 6 -17.32 55.32 -28.10
CA TYR A 6 -16.67 54.16 -28.70
C TYR A 6 -16.04 53.32 -27.59
N LEU A 7 -16.53 52.11 -27.46
CA LEU A 7 -15.97 51.08 -26.59
C LEU A 7 -14.79 50.45 -27.33
N TYR A 8 -13.56 50.74 -26.93
CA TYR A 8 -12.39 50.02 -27.41
C TYR A 8 -12.24 48.72 -26.65
N MET A 9 -12.50 47.61 -27.32
CA MET A 9 -12.20 46.26 -26.88
C MET A 9 -10.69 46.04 -27.11
N ALA A 10 -9.87 46.21 -26.06
CA ALA A 10 -8.46 45.87 -26.12
C ALA A 10 -8.34 44.35 -25.98
N ALA A 11 -8.11 43.67 -27.12
CA ALA A 11 -7.63 42.30 -27.11
C ALA A 11 -6.19 42.30 -26.60
N ALA A 12 -6.00 41.90 -25.34
CA ALA A 12 -4.69 41.62 -24.81
C ALA A 12 -4.17 40.31 -25.42
N LEU A 13 -3.37 40.42 -26.46
CA LEU A 13 -2.51 39.35 -26.95
C LEU A 13 -1.48 39.11 -25.84
N LEU A 14 -1.64 38.03 -25.06
CA LEU A 14 -0.57 37.47 -24.26
C LEU A 14 0.49 36.90 -25.21
N LEU A 15 1.40 37.74 -25.63
CA LEU A 15 2.71 37.32 -26.12
C LEU A 15 3.41 36.66 -24.93
N ALA A 16 3.37 35.33 -24.89
CA ALA A 16 4.34 34.57 -24.13
C ALA A 16 5.71 34.95 -24.71
N GLY A 17 6.35 35.90 -24.06
CA GLY A 17 7.74 36.27 -24.35
C GLY A 17 8.60 35.06 -24.04
N CYS A 18 8.84 34.20 -25.03
CA CYS A 18 10.11 33.52 -25.10
C CYS A 18 11.15 34.66 -25.19
N SER A 19 11.80 34.98 -24.08
CA SER A 19 13.09 35.64 -24.15
C SER A 19 14.01 34.62 -24.81
N ILE A 20 14.08 34.67 -26.12
CA ILE A 20 15.22 34.16 -26.86
C ILE A 20 16.35 35.05 -26.36
N ASP A 21 17.08 34.51 -25.36
CA ASP A 21 18.36 35.11 -24.98
C ASP A 21 19.18 35.12 -26.25
N GLU A 22 19.34 36.34 -26.82
CA GLU A 22 20.11 36.51 -28.04
C GLU A 22 21.46 35.84 -27.84
N GLN A 23 21.84 35.03 -28.83
CA GLN A 23 23.14 34.37 -28.90
C GLN A 23 24.27 35.33 -28.51
N SER A 24 24.58 35.42 -27.24
CA SER A 24 25.88 35.90 -26.86
C SER A 24 26.87 34.78 -27.23
N VAL A 25 27.29 34.76 -28.48
CA VAL A 25 28.58 34.20 -28.82
C VAL A 25 29.53 34.96 -27.88
N GLY A 26 30.06 34.25 -26.89
CA GLY A 26 31.07 34.86 -26.01
C GLY A 26 32.09 35.53 -26.90
N THR A 27 32.72 36.60 -26.45
CA THR A 27 33.70 37.42 -27.20
C THR A 27 34.80 36.59 -27.88
N ASP A 28 34.84 35.27 -27.60
CA ASP A 28 35.82 34.28 -28.08
C ASP A 28 35.28 33.29 -29.10
N GLY A 29 34.05 33.43 -29.61
CA GLY A 29 33.43 32.50 -30.57
C GLY A 29 33.03 31.11 -29.98
N LEU A 30 33.00 30.96 -28.65
CA LEU A 30 32.63 29.74 -27.96
C LEU A 30 31.09 29.60 -27.87
N VAL A 31 30.56 28.40 -28.14
CA VAL A 31 29.12 28.09 -28.07
C VAL A 31 28.84 27.46 -26.72
N PRO A 32 27.97 28.07 -25.89
CA PRO A 32 27.58 27.48 -24.60
C PRO A 32 26.71 26.22 -24.76
N VAL A 33 26.88 25.25 -23.85
CA VAL A 33 26.09 24.05 -23.81
C VAL A 33 24.70 24.35 -23.23
N ARG A 34 23.63 24.15 -24.01
CA ARG A 34 22.23 24.35 -23.60
C ARG A 34 21.55 23.00 -23.49
N LEU A 35 20.82 22.76 -22.40
CA LEU A 35 20.34 21.44 -22.04
C LEU A 35 18.89 21.43 -21.59
N THR A 36 18.24 20.31 -21.89
CA THR A 36 17.03 19.86 -21.21
C THR A 36 17.27 18.49 -20.57
N ALA A 37 16.48 18.18 -19.54
CA ALA A 37 16.56 16.92 -18.80
C ALA A 37 15.17 16.37 -18.49
N THR A 38 15.05 15.06 -18.50
CA THR A 38 13.86 14.31 -18.03
C THR A 38 14.29 13.24 -17.06
N GLN A 39 13.39 12.83 -16.18
CA GLN A 39 13.57 11.62 -15.36
C GLN A 39 12.96 10.43 -16.08
N ASP A 40 13.53 9.25 -15.88
CA ASP A 40 12.89 8.00 -16.28
C ASP A 40 11.60 7.83 -15.46
N ALA A 41 10.49 7.64 -16.15
CA ALA A 41 9.16 7.59 -15.53
C ALA A 41 8.97 6.39 -14.57
N GLY A 42 9.87 5.40 -14.59
CA GLY A 42 9.94 4.28 -13.62
C GLY A 42 8.61 3.74 -13.11
N GLY A 43 7.56 3.73 -13.94
CA GLY A 43 6.27 3.15 -13.59
C GLY A 43 5.37 4.00 -12.67
N VAL A 44 5.58 5.31 -12.56
CA VAL A 44 4.73 6.18 -11.71
C VAL A 44 3.44 6.53 -12.42
N THR A 45 2.32 6.03 -11.93
CA THR A 45 0.97 6.47 -12.30
C THR A 45 0.57 7.74 -11.53
N THR A 46 -0.20 8.60 -12.19
CA THR A 46 -0.69 9.92 -11.79
C THR A 46 -1.04 10.10 -10.31
N ARG A 47 -0.62 11.26 -9.80
CA ARG A 47 -0.92 11.82 -8.46
C ARG A 47 -2.40 12.02 -8.18
N THR A 48 -2.80 11.77 -6.92
CA THR A 48 -3.95 12.42 -6.30
C THR A 48 -3.45 13.48 -5.30
N THR A 49 -4.23 14.54 -5.06
CA THR A 49 -3.89 15.68 -4.18
C THR A 49 -3.73 15.33 -2.70
N SER A 50 -3.89 14.06 -2.32
CA SER A 50 -3.75 13.53 -0.95
C SER A 50 -2.40 12.85 -0.69
N ASP A 51 -1.54 12.71 -1.70
CA ASP A 51 -0.27 12.02 -1.55
C ASP A 51 0.76 12.96 -0.93
N LEU A 52 1.26 12.60 0.26
CA LEU A 52 2.44 13.22 0.87
C LEU A 52 3.68 12.70 0.13
N HIS A 53 4.45 13.60 -0.45
CA HIS A 53 5.58 13.28 -1.33
C HIS A 53 5.17 12.48 -2.55
N SER A 54 4.65 13.15 -3.52
CA SER A 54 4.48 12.53 -4.83
C SER A 54 5.85 12.20 -5.39
N ALA A 55 6.03 11.00 -5.87
CA ALA A 55 7.09 10.75 -6.83
C ALA A 55 6.88 11.74 -7.99
N SER A 56 7.62 12.84 -7.99
CA SER A 56 7.54 13.80 -9.08
C SER A 56 7.99 13.06 -10.34
N THR A 57 7.20 13.13 -11.40
CA THR A 57 7.58 12.60 -12.71
C THR A 57 8.62 13.49 -13.39
N GLY A 58 9.25 14.42 -12.65
CA GLY A 58 10.20 15.36 -13.19
C GLY A 58 10.93 16.12 -12.10
N PHE A 59 11.98 16.84 -12.49
CA PHE A 59 12.74 17.72 -11.65
C PHE A 59 11.89 18.90 -11.17
N ALA A 60 12.22 19.41 -9.97
CA ALA A 60 11.65 20.67 -9.47
C ALA A 60 12.54 21.88 -9.85
N VAL A 61 11.93 23.05 -9.97
CA VAL A 61 12.65 24.30 -10.22
C VAL A 61 13.65 24.55 -9.06
N ASN A 62 14.84 25.01 -9.40
CA ASN A 62 16.01 25.22 -8.54
C ASN A 62 16.79 23.96 -8.13
N GLU A 63 16.35 22.77 -8.47
CA GLU A 63 17.20 21.59 -8.30
C GLU A 63 18.45 21.68 -9.16
N THR A 64 19.55 21.09 -8.67
CA THR A 64 20.85 21.18 -9.33
C THR A 64 21.39 19.79 -9.65
N MET A 65 22.02 19.70 -10.81
CA MET A 65 22.71 18.50 -11.28
C MET A 65 24.10 18.85 -11.81
N LYS A 66 25.01 17.92 -11.76
CA LYS A 66 26.34 18.07 -12.35
C LYS A 66 26.36 17.44 -13.72
N VAL A 67 26.66 18.25 -14.71
CA VAL A 67 26.79 17.85 -16.11
C VAL A 67 28.27 17.73 -16.45
N PHE A 68 28.60 16.66 -17.14
CA PHE A 68 29.92 16.36 -17.64
C PHE A 68 29.90 16.39 -19.16
N MET A 69 30.95 16.95 -19.74
CA MET A 69 31.22 16.92 -21.17
C MET A 69 32.60 16.29 -21.42
N LYS A 70 32.61 15.15 -22.08
CA LYS A 70 33.84 14.45 -22.46
C LYS A 70 34.15 14.71 -23.93
N ASN A 71 35.39 15.14 -24.19
CA ASN A 71 35.95 15.35 -25.51
C ASN A 71 37.28 14.59 -25.60
N GLY A 72 37.27 13.45 -26.25
CA GLY A 72 38.40 12.52 -26.20
C GLY A 72 38.71 12.09 -24.77
N GLU A 73 39.92 12.31 -24.30
CA GLU A 73 40.34 11.96 -22.93
C GLU A 73 40.04 13.06 -21.90
N THR A 74 39.59 14.22 -22.36
CA THR A 74 39.35 15.38 -21.48
C THR A 74 37.88 15.43 -21.04
N THR A 75 37.62 15.49 -19.73
CA THR A 75 36.29 15.67 -19.17
C THR A 75 36.19 16.99 -18.42
N ASN A 76 35.33 17.88 -18.88
CA ASN A 76 34.94 19.11 -18.19
C ASN A 76 33.59 18.91 -17.51
N SER A 77 33.32 19.63 -16.44
CA SER A 77 32.02 19.54 -15.76
C SER A 77 31.57 20.91 -15.24
N SER A 78 30.25 21.06 -15.12
CA SER A 78 29.64 22.23 -14.48
C SER A 78 28.34 21.87 -13.80
N ILE A 79 27.91 22.72 -12.86
CA ILE A 79 26.61 22.59 -12.21
C ILE A 79 25.57 23.33 -13.04
N TYR A 80 24.49 22.64 -13.35
CA TYR A 80 23.31 23.20 -13.99
C TYR A 80 22.16 23.19 -13.00
N LYS A 81 21.30 24.21 -13.11
CA LYS A 81 20.10 24.38 -12.31
C LYS A 81 18.87 24.28 -13.19
N VAL A 82 17.82 23.68 -12.67
CA VAL A 82 16.49 23.66 -13.31
C VAL A 82 15.90 25.06 -13.26
N ALA A 83 15.76 25.68 -14.42
CA ALA A 83 15.19 27.01 -14.58
C ALA A 83 13.66 26.98 -14.69
N SER A 84 13.13 25.99 -15.42
CA SER A 84 11.70 25.78 -15.60
C SER A 84 11.40 24.32 -15.92
N VAL A 85 10.17 23.90 -15.69
CA VAL A 85 9.67 22.55 -16.03
C VAL A 85 8.38 22.68 -16.81
N SER A 86 8.29 21.98 -17.94
CA SER A 86 7.07 21.89 -18.76
C SER A 86 6.85 20.46 -19.21
N SER A 87 5.69 19.90 -18.92
CA SER A 87 5.32 18.52 -19.29
C SER A 87 6.40 17.47 -18.93
N GLY A 88 6.97 17.58 -17.71
CA GLY A 88 8.00 16.67 -17.22
C GLY A 88 9.41 16.92 -17.75
N THR A 89 9.59 17.86 -18.67
CA THR A 89 10.90 18.26 -19.20
C THR A 89 11.43 19.51 -18.49
N ALA A 90 12.60 19.39 -17.89
CA ALA A 90 13.31 20.50 -17.25
C ALA A 90 14.17 21.23 -18.28
N THR A 91 14.08 22.56 -18.31
CA THR A 91 15.05 23.42 -18.99
C THR A 91 16.14 23.77 -18.00
N LEU A 92 17.40 23.55 -18.39
CA LEU A 92 18.56 23.77 -17.55
C LEU A 92 19.30 25.05 -17.90
N THR A 93 19.73 25.76 -16.88
CA THR A 93 20.66 26.91 -17.00
C THR A 93 21.94 26.64 -16.21
N ASP A 94 23.04 27.18 -16.65
CA ASP A 94 24.29 27.16 -15.87
C ASP A 94 24.10 27.80 -14.48
N ASN A 95 24.74 27.22 -13.49
CA ASN A 95 24.75 27.71 -12.12
C ASN A 95 26.20 28.09 -11.72
N GLY A 96 26.71 29.12 -12.41
CA GLY A 96 28.07 29.64 -12.22
C GLY A 96 28.95 29.47 -13.45
N THR A 97 29.81 28.44 -13.50
CA THR A 97 30.76 28.24 -14.61
C THR A 97 30.02 27.60 -15.80
N LYS A 98 30.09 28.23 -16.97
CA LYS A 98 29.50 27.70 -18.21
C LYS A 98 30.35 26.59 -18.81
N LEU A 99 29.72 25.56 -19.35
CA LEU A 99 30.35 24.64 -20.27
C LEU A 99 30.21 25.17 -21.70
N TYR A 100 31.30 25.10 -22.45
CA TYR A 100 31.35 25.48 -23.85
C TYR A 100 31.78 24.30 -24.71
N TYR A 101 31.16 24.16 -25.86
CA TYR A 101 31.60 23.20 -26.86
C TYR A 101 32.99 23.57 -27.38
N PRO A 102 33.79 22.56 -27.79
CA PRO A 102 35.05 22.79 -28.48
C PRO A 102 34.86 23.63 -29.76
N THR A 103 35.90 24.34 -30.14
CA THR A 103 35.96 25.03 -31.43
C THR A 103 35.95 24.02 -32.58
N GLY A 104 35.35 24.38 -33.73
CA GLY A 104 35.23 23.49 -34.87
C GLY A 104 33.79 22.96 -35.05
N THR A 105 33.55 22.28 -36.16
CA THR A 105 32.22 21.75 -36.55
C THR A 105 32.24 20.28 -36.87
N THR A 106 33.39 19.61 -36.71
CA THR A 106 33.58 18.21 -36.99
C THR A 106 33.88 17.43 -35.71
N GLY A 107 33.42 16.21 -35.61
CA GLY A 107 33.55 15.35 -34.43
C GLY A 107 32.33 15.43 -33.50
N SER A 108 32.44 14.82 -32.34
CA SER A 108 31.40 14.78 -31.33
C SER A 108 31.97 14.88 -29.92
N VAL A 109 31.14 15.28 -28.98
CA VAL A 109 31.39 15.20 -27.54
C VAL A 109 30.33 14.34 -26.89
N SER A 110 30.64 13.76 -25.73
CA SER A 110 29.70 13.01 -24.91
C SER A 110 29.25 13.86 -23.72
N LEU A 111 27.93 13.98 -23.56
CA LEU A 111 27.30 14.63 -22.40
C LEU A 111 26.68 13.53 -21.50
N TYR A 112 26.90 13.63 -20.19
CA TYR A 112 26.27 12.79 -19.18
C TYR A 112 26.11 13.59 -17.89
N ALA A 113 25.27 13.11 -16.96
CA ALA A 113 24.97 13.91 -15.79
C ALA A 113 24.61 13.06 -14.57
N VAL A 114 24.80 13.64 -13.39
CA VAL A 114 24.42 13.04 -12.11
C VAL A 114 23.61 14.03 -11.28
N TYR A 115 22.62 13.53 -10.58
CA TYR A 115 21.80 14.24 -9.60
C TYR A 115 21.86 13.52 -8.26
N PRO A 116 22.00 14.25 -7.13
CA PRO A 116 22.22 15.71 -7.01
C PRO A 116 23.63 16.15 -7.43
N ALA A 117 23.82 17.46 -7.63
CA ALA A 117 25.04 18.03 -8.20
C ALA A 117 26.33 17.78 -7.41
N GLY A 118 26.23 17.51 -6.10
CA GLY A 118 27.38 17.26 -5.22
C GLY A 118 28.11 15.92 -5.47
N ILE A 119 27.57 15.06 -6.32
CA ILE A 119 28.10 13.72 -6.56
C ILE A 119 29.32 13.74 -7.47
N THR A 120 30.38 13.07 -7.03
CA THR A 120 31.61 12.85 -7.79
C THR A 120 32.12 11.42 -7.55
N ALA A 121 33.10 10.97 -8.35
CA ALA A 121 33.79 9.72 -8.05
C ALA A 121 34.43 9.79 -6.65
N SER A 122 34.32 8.73 -5.89
CA SER A 122 34.77 8.60 -4.49
C SER A 122 34.00 9.45 -3.47
N SER A 123 32.93 10.17 -3.89
CA SER A 123 32.04 10.85 -2.93
C SER A 123 31.09 9.89 -2.25
N THR A 124 30.65 10.26 -1.06
CA THR A 124 29.54 9.59 -0.36
C THR A 124 28.23 10.33 -0.62
N HIS A 125 27.16 9.57 -0.79
CA HIS A 125 25.79 10.07 -0.82
C HIS A 125 25.06 9.54 0.40
N THR A 126 24.49 10.44 1.20
CA THR A 126 23.74 10.08 2.39
C THR A 126 22.28 10.46 2.19
N VAL A 127 21.42 9.47 2.24
CA VAL A 127 19.97 9.65 2.22
C VAL A 127 19.51 10.32 3.51
N ALA A 128 18.67 11.33 3.42
CA ALA A 128 18.19 12.08 4.58
C ALA A 128 17.48 11.18 5.59
N TYR A 129 17.75 11.40 6.89
CA TYR A 129 16.97 10.79 7.96
C TYR A 129 15.51 11.24 7.90
N ASP A 130 15.30 12.54 7.80
CA ASP A 130 13.95 13.12 7.71
C ASP A 130 13.56 13.30 6.25
N GLN A 131 12.66 12.45 5.77
CA GLN A 131 12.05 12.53 4.44
C GLN A 131 10.60 13.03 4.50
N THR A 132 10.22 13.76 5.54
CA THR A 132 8.86 14.34 5.64
C THR A 132 8.64 15.53 4.72
N THR A 133 9.69 16.02 4.03
CA THR A 133 9.61 17.11 3.05
C THR A 133 10.03 16.66 1.66
N ASP A 134 9.43 17.26 0.62
CA ASP A 134 9.80 16.99 -0.78
C ASP A 134 11.29 17.28 -1.06
N ALA A 135 11.83 18.33 -0.46
CA ALA A 135 13.22 18.69 -0.64
C ALA A 135 14.18 17.61 -0.14
N ASN A 136 13.93 17.06 1.05
CA ASN A 136 14.75 15.99 1.62
C ASN A 136 14.56 14.67 0.88
N TYR A 137 13.32 14.36 0.47
CA TYR A 137 13.01 13.19 -0.36
C TYR A 137 13.77 13.28 -1.70
N ASN A 138 13.64 14.38 -2.43
CA ASN A 138 14.28 14.57 -3.73
C ASN A 138 15.82 14.55 -3.60
N ALA A 139 16.38 15.23 -2.60
CA ALA A 139 17.82 15.21 -2.35
C ALA A 139 18.38 13.82 -1.99
N SER A 140 17.52 12.92 -1.50
CA SER A 140 17.88 11.53 -1.17
C SER A 140 17.93 10.63 -2.40
N ASP A 141 17.29 11.01 -3.50
CA ASP A 141 17.28 10.20 -4.72
C ASP A 141 18.54 10.49 -5.56
N LEU A 142 19.31 9.45 -5.78
CA LEU A 142 20.48 9.52 -6.65
C LEU A 142 20.11 9.05 -8.05
N MET A 143 20.29 9.92 -9.04
CA MET A 143 19.94 9.62 -10.43
C MET A 143 21.13 9.87 -11.36
N PHE A 144 21.14 9.17 -12.48
CA PHE A 144 22.19 9.25 -13.47
C PHE A 144 21.64 9.26 -14.89
N SER A 145 22.10 10.21 -15.71
CA SER A 145 21.88 10.27 -17.16
C SER A 145 23.11 9.74 -17.86
N THR A 146 22.96 8.65 -18.62
CA THR A 146 24.02 8.04 -19.38
C THR A 146 24.43 8.90 -20.58
N GLU A 147 25.52 8.53 -21.22
CA GLU A 147 26.09 9.22 -22.38
C GLU A 147 25.05 9.60 -23.43
N LYS A 148 25.12 10.87 -23.84
CA LYS A 148 24.50 11.43 -25.04
C LYS A 148 25.58 11.96 -25.94
N SER A 149 25.81 11.29 -27.07
CA SER A 149 26.71 11.82 -28.10
C SER A 149 26.09 13.02 -28.82
N VAL A 150 26.83 14.12 -28.91
CA VAL A 150 26.41 15.37 -29.58
C VAL A 150 27.42 15.71 -30.65
N SER A 151 26.97 15.77 -31.91
CA SER A 151 27.79 16.25 -33.02
C SER A 151 28.11 17.74 -32.87
N LEU A 152 29.35 18.13 -33.13
CA LEU A 152 29.73 19.54 -33.09
C LEU A 152 29.07 20.39 -34.20
N SER A 153 28.45 19.76 -35.21
CA SER A 153 27.56 20.46 -36.14
C SER A 153 26.28 20.96 -35.48
N ASP A 154 25.83 20.28 -34.41
CA ASP A 154 24.54 20.54 -33.74
C ASP A 154 24.71 21.36 -32.45
N LYS A 155 25.90 21.82 -32.15
CA LYS A 155 26.26 22.51 -30.90
C LYS A 155 25.47 23.79 -30.63
N THR A 156 24.87 24.40 -31.63
CA THR A 156 24.02 25.60 -31.50
C THR A 156 22.61 25.31 -31.04
N THR A 157 22.20 24.04 -31.08
CA THR A 157 20.86 23.62 -30.64
C THR A 157 20.86 23.22 -29.16
N THR A 158 19.70 23.34 -28.51
CA THR A 158 19.50 22.80 -27.16
C THR A 158 19.51 21.27 -27.22
N GLN A 159 20.30 20.62 -26.40
CA GLN A 159 20.43 19.17 -26.35
C GLN A 159 19.59 18.58 -25.21
N SER A 160 18.88 17.49 -25.47
CA SER A 160 18.25 16.70 -24.40
C SER A 160 19.25 15.68 -23.87
N LEU A 161 19.49 15.68 -22.57
CA LEU A 161 20.20 14.60 -21.90
C LEU A 161 19.41 13.30 -22.00
N THR A 162 20.08 12.15 -21.93
CA THR A 162 19.40 10.87 -21.75
C THR A 162 18.57 10.93 -20.45
N ALA A 163 17.38 10.31 -20.42
CA ALA A 163 16.54 10.34 -19.24
C ALA A 163 17.31 9.82 -18.00
N PHE A 164 17.17 10.54 -16.89
CA PHE A 164 17.84 10.20 -15.65
C PHE A 164 17.20 8.94 -15.04
N ALA A 165 17.99 7.89 -14.91
CA ALA A 165 17.61 6.65 -14.25
C ALA A 165 17.90 6.72 -12.75
N HIS A 166 16.94 6.32 -11.93
CA HIS A 166 17.10 6.22 -10.48
C HIS A 166 18.12 5.15 -10.08
N LYS A 167 18.87 5.39 -9.03
CA LYS A 167 19.89 4.48 -8.48
C LYS A 167 19.55 4.01 -7.05
N MET A 168 18.57 4.64 -6.43
CA MET A 168 18.03 4.24 -5.12
C MET A 168 16.80 3.34 -5.27
N VAL A 169 16.44 2.67 -4.19
CA VAL A 169 15.14 1.98 -4.06
C VAL A 169 14.11 3.02 -3.66
N ARG A 170 12.94 2.97 -4.28
CA ARG A 170 11.78 3.80 -3.91
C ARG A 170 10.66 2.91 -3.40
N LEU A 171 10.06 3.29 -2.28
CA LEU A 171 8.91 2.62 -1.71
C LEU A 171 7.74 3.58 -1.64
N LYS A 172 6.63 3.21 -2.28
CA LYS A 172 5.31 3.80 -2.06
C LYS A 172 4.66 3.03 -0.93
N LEU A 173 4.41 3.70 0.18
CA LEU A 173 3.82 3.14 1.40
C LEU A 173 2.41 3.69 1.58
N ASN A 174 1.42 2.83 1.46
CA ASN A 174 0.02 3.15 1.75
C ASN A 174 -0.30 2.73 3.18
N ILE A 175 -0.84 3.65 3.97
CA ILE A 175 -1.32 3.37 5.33
C ILE A 175 -2.83 3.59 5.36
N ILE A 176 -3.55 2.57 5.78
CA ILE A 176 -4.99 2.59 5.99
C ILE A 176 -5.23 2.40 7.49
N LYS A 177 -5.77 3.42 8.13
CA LYS A 177 -6.09 3.43 9.55
C LYS A 177 -7.56 3.07 9.74
N SER A 178 -7.86 2.11 10.60
CA SER A 178 -9.23 1.84 11.00
C SER A 178 -9.78 2.90 11.97
N SER A 179 -11.09 2.92 12.16
CA SER A 179 -11.77 3.91 13.00
C SER A 179 -11.48 3.77 14.49
N ASP A 180 -11.00 2.61 14.95
CA ASP A 180 -10.62 2.33 16.35
C ASP A 180 -9.23 2.87 16.73
N VAL A 181 -8.47 3.36 15.77
CA VAL A 181 -7.21 4.10 15.99
C VAL A 181 -7.48 5.60 15.88
N ALA A 182 -7.19 6.37 16.90
CA ALA A 182 -7.48 7.81 16.91
C ALA A 182 -6.68 8.55 15.81
N SER A 183 -5.35 8.39 15.81
CA SER A 183 -4.48 9.00 14.79
C SER A 183 -3.15 8.28 14.72
N VAL A 184 -2.56 8.22 13.51
CA VAL A 184 -1.15 7.89 13.32
C VAL A 184 -0.34 9.15 13.58
N THR A 185 0.72 9.03 14.38
CA THR A 185 1.56 10.16 14.80
C THR A 185 2.97 10.11 14.22
N GLU A 186 3.47 8.94 13.89
CA GLU A 186 4.81 8.75 13.32
C GLU A 186 4.87 7.50 12.45
N VAL A 187 5.63 7.57 11.35
CA VAL A 187 6.00 6.43 10.50
C VAL A 187 7.49 6.47 10.26
N LYS A 188 8.18 5.37 10.54
CA LYS A 188 9.62 5.23 10.32
C LYS A 188 9.97 3.94 9.58
N MET A 189 10.99 4.03 8.74
CA MET A 189 11.73 2.85 8.27
C MET A 189 12.86 2.56 9.26
N LYS A 190 13.04 1.29 9.60
CA LYS A 190 14.00 0.81 10.61
C LYS A 190 15.10 -0.03 9.95
N ASN A 191 16.24 -0.12 10.63
CA ASN A 191 17.39 -0.93 10.23
C ASN A 191 17.86 -0.65 8.79
N VAL A 192 17.74 0.62 8.36
CA VAL A 192 18.12 1.07 7.01
C VAL A 192 19.45 1.83 7.07
N LYS A 193 20.47 1.29 6.42
CA LYS A 193 21.75 1.97 6.22
C LYS A 193 21.57 3.01 5.11
N ARG A 194 21.89 4.28 5.40
CA ARG A 194 21.51 5.43 4.57
C ARG A 194 22.63 6.00 3.71
N GLN A 195 23.84 5.46 3.78
CA GLN A 195 24.99 6.01 3.06
C GLN A 195 25.51 5.04 2.01
N VAL A 196 25.83 5.53 0.82
CA VAL A 196 26.54 4.80 -0.23
C VAL A 196 27.74 5.61 -0.72
N THR A 197 28.79 4.93 -1.15
CA THR A 197 29.94 5.55 -1.80
C THR A 197 29.87 5.33 -3.30
N VAL A 198 30.11 6.37 -4.06
CA VAL A 198 30.24 6.31 -5.52
C VAL A 198 31.64 5.75 -5.83
N SER A 199 31.73 4.46 -6.14
CA SER A 199 33.00 3.79 -6.42
C SER A 199 33.50 4.03 -7.85
N ALA A 200 32.59 4.32 -8.78
CA ALA A 200 32.92 4.72 -10.14
C ALA A 200 31.83 5.64 -10.72
N LEU A 201 32.26 6.61 -11.51
CA LEU A 201 31.39 7.51 -12.28
C LEU A 201 32.06 7.81 -13.62
N SER A 202 31.39 7.44 -14.69
CA SER A 202 31.85 7.66 -16.06
C SER A 202 30.63 7.92 -16.98
N GLU A 203 30.88 8.19 -18.23
CA GLU A 203 29.83 8.37 -19.25
C GLU A 203 28.92 7.15 -19.41
N SER A 204 29.44 5.95 -19.12
CA SER A 204 28.68 4.70 -19.23
C SER A 204 27.80 4.37 -18.00
N GLY A 205 28.08 5.02 -16.84
CA GLY A 205 27.31 4.72 -15.65
C GLY A 205 27.94 5.16 -14.33
N ILE A 206 27.22 4.81 -13.27
CA ILE A 206 27.64 5.03 -11.89
C ILE A 206 27.60 3.68 -11.15
N THR A 207 28.64 3.40 -10.38
CA THR A 207 28.73 2.22 -9.52
C THR A 207 28.71 2.67 -8.06
N LEU A 208 27.84 2.04 -7.26
CA LEU A 208 27.67 2.32 -5.84
C LEU A 208 28.20 1.16 -4.99
N SER A 209 28.75 1.46 -3.83
CA SER A 209 29.06 0.47 -2.79
C SER A 209 27.78 -0.11 -2.19
N ALA A 210 27.91 -1.17 -1.38
CA ALA A 210 26.87 -1.56 -0.45
C ALA A 210 26.56 -0.41 0.52
N ALA A 211 25.31 -0.37 1.00
CA ALA A 211 24.90 0.65 1.96
C ALA A 211 25.64 0.51 3.30
N ALA A 212 25.93 1.63 3.93
CA ALA A 212 26.59 1.73 5.23
C ALA A 212 25.83 2.67 6.16
N THR A 213 26.03 2.51 7.46
CA THR A 213 25.55 3.46 8.47
C THR A 213 26.30 4.78 8.32
N PRO A 214 25.63 5.95 8.27
CA PRO A 214 26.28 7.25 8.19
C PRO A 214 27.25 7.47 9.36
N THR A 215 28.46 7.95 9.04
CA THR A 215 29.50 8.23 10.04
C THR A 215 29.47 9.67 10.53
N ASP A 216 28.94 10.58 9.72
CA ASP A 216 29.11 12.04 9.86
C ASP A 216 27.92 12.73 10.54
N GLU A 217 26.88 12.00 10.95
CA GLU A 217 25.74 12.60 11.64
C GLU A 217 26.10 12.95 13.09
N THR A 218 26.10 14.25 13.36
CA THR A 218 26.19 14.79 14.73
C THR A 218 24.83 14.62 15.41
N GLY A 219 24.70 13.61 16.26
CA GLY A 219 23.48 13.31 17.02
C GLY A 219 23.65 12.01 17.81
N THR A 220 22.83 11.83 18.82
CA THR A 220 22.78 10.59 19.57
C THR A 220 22.46 9.45 18.59
N GLY A 221 23.32 8.45 18.47
CA GLY A 221 23.33 7.37 17.46
C GLY A 221 22.02 6.65 17.13
N ALA A 222 20.90 7.10 17.72
CA ALA A 222 19.57 6.54 17.56
C ALA A 222 18.96 6.68 16.15
N ASN A 223 19.42 7.64 15.34
CA ASN A 223 18.78 7.95 14.04
C ASN A 223 19.58 7.48 12.83
N LYS A 224 20.77 6.89 13.04
CA LYS A 224 21.69 6.57 11.93
C LYS A 224 21.16 5.51 10.98
N ASP A 225 20.45 4.52 11.48
CA ASP A 225 19.88 3.42 10.71
C ASP A 225 18.33 3.51 10.61
N GLU A 226 17.81 4.74 10.53
CA GLU A 226 16.37 5.01 10.40
C GLU A 226 16.08 6.07 9.35
N ILE A 227 14.86 6.05 8.80
CA ILE A 227 14.29 7.13 7.99
C ILE A 227 12.93 7.50 8.57
N LEU A 228 12.75 8.77 8.92
CA LEU A 228 11.47 9.35 9.31
C LEU A 228 10.65 9.66 8.04
N ILE A 229 9.54 8.95 7.87
CA ILE A 229 8.66 9.06 6.71
C ILE A 229 7.54 10.05 6.97
N PHE A 230 6.99 10.01 8.19
CA PHE A 230 5.91 10.89 8.62
C PHE A 230 6.05 11.22 10.11
N SER A 231 5.79 12.49 10.45
CA SER A 231 5.63 12.97 11.83
C SER A 231 4.54 14.03 11.86
N GLY A 232 3.51 13.83 12.68
CA GLY A 232 2.37 14.74 12.76
C GLY A 232 1.15 14.09 13.36
N THR A 233 -0.03 14.51 12.94
CA THR A 233 -1.31 13.90 13.36
C THR A 233 -2.13 13.57 12.13
N ASN A 234 -2.31 12.29 11.86
CA ASN A 234 -3.16 11.80 10.78
C ASN A 234 -4.34 11.00 11.35
N SER A 235 -5.52 11.60 11.35
CA SER A 235 -6.78 11.00 11.84
C SER A 235 -7.66 10.43 10.71
N SER A 236 -7.24 10.55 9.44
CA SER A 236 -8.00 10.06 8.28
C SER A 236 -8.10 8.54 8.28
N THR A 237 -9.25 8.00 7.96
CA THR A 237 -9.48 6.58 7.68
C THR A 237 -9.33 6.25 6.19
N SER A 238 -9.15 7.25 5.32
CA SER A 238 -8.80 7.04 3.93
C SER A 238 -7.33 6.65 3.80
N THR A 239 -6.98 5.93 2.74
CA THR A 239 -5.59 5.60 2.43
C THR A 239 -4.73 6.85 2.42
N GLN A 240 -3.65 6.83 3.19
CA GLN A 240 -2.61 7.84 3.18
C GLN A 240 -1.37 7.27 2.52
N THR A 241 -0.89 7.93 1.47
CA THR A 241 0.26 7.46 0.70
C THR A 241 1.49 8.27 1.04
N TYR A 242 2.58 7.58 1.34
CA TYR A 242 3.89 8.15 1.62
C TYR A 242 4.90 7.56 0.64
N TYR A 243 5.94 8.33 0.32
CA TYR A 243 7.05 7.85 -0.49
C TYR A 243 8.34 7.96 0.32
N VAL A 244 9.21 6.96 0.18
CA VAL A 244 10.53 6.95 0.81
C VAL A 244 11.58 6.43 -0.16
N VAL A 245 12.76 7.04 -0.12
CA VAL A 245 13.93 6.68 -0.92
C VAL A 245 15.02 6.15 0.01
N PHE A 246 15.61 5.01 -0.33
CA PHE A 246 16.69 4.41 0.43
C PHE A 246 17.66 3.64 -0.48
N PRO A 247 18.93 3.46 -0.08
CA PRO A 247 19.88 2.67 -0.85
C PRO A 247 19.53 1.18 -0.77
N LYS A 248 19.86 0.42 -1.80
CA LYS A 248 19.93 -1.03 -1.68
C LYS A 248 20.91 -1.41 -0.56
N GLN A 249 20.47 -2.22 0.41
CA GLN A 249 21.20 -2.43 1.65
C GLN A 249 22.42 -3.36 1.47
N LEU A 250 22.25 -4.43 0.70
CA LEU A 250 23.29 -5.45 0.49
C LEU A 250 23.56 -5.65 -1.00
N ALA A 251 24.78 -5.99 -1.35
CA ALA A 251 25.15 -6.32 -2.73
C ALA A 251 24.42 -7.58 -3.24
N SER A 252 24.16 -8.52 -2.34
CA SER A 252 23.44 -9.77 -2.62
C SER A 252 22.65 -10.23 -1.39
N GLY A 253 21.65 -11.07 -1.60
CA GLY A 253 20.78 -11.57 -0.54
C GLY A 253 19.65 -10.60 -0.17
N ASN A 254 18.96 -10.89 0.93
CA ASN A 254 17.85 -10.09 1.42
C ASN A 254 18.35 -8.84 2.14
N ASP A 255 17.84 -7.68 1.79
CA ASP A 255 18.15 -6.39 2.43
C ASP A 255 17.61 -6.34 3.87
N TRP A 256 16.45 -6.95 4.11
CA TRP A 256 15.92 -7.28 5.44
C TRP A 256 15.76 -8.79 5.55
N ASN A 257 16.03 -9.35 6.71
CA ASN A 257 15.97 -10.80 6.98
C ASN A 257 15.24 -11.07 8.30
N GLY A 258 13.91 -10.86 8.30
CA GLY A 258 13.06 -11.02 9.48
C GLY A 258 13.30 -9.96 10.56
N THR A 259 13.85 -8.80 10.18
CA THR A 259 14.09 -7.67 11.08
C THR A 259 13.08 -6.54 10.85
N ASP A 260 12.99 -5.63 11.82
CA ASP A 260 12.08 -4.49 11.77
C ASP A 260 12.33 -3.65 10.52
N PHE A 261 11.28 -3.45 9.74
CA PHE A 261 11.31 -2.72 8.47
C PHE A 261 10.57 -1.38 8.55
N ILE A 262 9.32 -1.42 8.98
CA ILE A 262 8.50 -0.21 9.18
C ILE A 262 7.90 -0.22 10.58
N THR A 263 7.90 0.93 11.22
CA THR A 263 7.13 1.17 12.44
C THR A 263 6.08 2.25 12.20
N VAL A 264 4.90 2.04 12.75
CA VAL A 264 3.78 3.00 12.73
C VAL A 264 3.33 3.25 14.16
N THR A 265 3.46 4.49 14.62
CA THR A 265 3.09 4.89 15.97
C THR A 265 1.75 5.62 15.96
N ALA A 266 0.89 5.25 16.90
CA ALA A 266 -0.39 5.89 17.15
C ALA A 266 -0.56 6.10 18.67
N GLY A 267 -0.60 7.35 19.11
CA GLY A 267 -0.57 7.69 20.53
C GLY A 267 0.71 7.20 21.21
N SER A 268 0.57 6.37 22.23
CA SER A 268 1.69 5.78 22.97
C SER A 268 2.09 4.37 22.48
N SER A 269 1.42 3.83 21.48
CA SER A 269 1.61 2.46 21.01
C SER A 269 2.16 2.44 19.59
N THR A 270 2.97 1.42 19.27
CA THR A 270 3.64 1.27 17.98
C THR A 270 3.39 -0.11 17.40
N ALA A 271 2.96 -0.18 16.16
CA ALA A 271 2.97 -1.40 15.36
C ALA A 271 4.32 -1.53 14.65
N THR A 272 4.92 -2.71 14.69
CA THR A 272 6.21 -3.01 14.06
C THR A 272 6.03 -4.05 12.97
N TYR A 273 6.55 -3.77 11.78
CA TYR A 273 6.48 -4.65 10.62
C TYR A 273 7.87 -5.17 10.28
N GLN A 274 8.02 -6.49 10.26
CA GLN A 274 9.25 -7.17 9.88
C GLN A 274 9.17 -7.73 8.48
N LEU A 275 10.28 -7.76 7.76
CA LEU A 275 10.34 -8.16 6.36
C LEU A 275 11.54 -9.08 6.12
N THR A 276 11.36 -10.03 5.19
CA THR A 276 12.47 -10.77 4.56
C THR A 276 12.38 -10.53 3.06
N LYS A 277 13.25 -9.64 2.52
CA LYS A 277 13.19 -9.26 1.11
C LYS A 277 14.52 -8.71 0.59
N ALA A 278 14.84 -9.02 -0.67
CA ALA A 278 15.83 -8.32 -1.47
C ALA A 278 15.15 -7.23 -2.30
N PHE A 279 15.71 -6.04 -2.32
CA PHE A 279 15.28 -4.95 -3.20
C PHE A 279 16.22 -4.79 -4.39
N THR A 280 15.73 -4.25 -5.48
CA THR A 280 16.53 -3.94 -6.67
C THR A 280 16.75 -2.42 -6.73
N ALA A 281 18.00 -1.99 -6.83
CA ALA A 281 18.33 -0.58 -6.98
C ALA A 281 17.68 0.00 -8.26
N GLY A 282 17.17 1.23 -8.17
CA GLY A 282 16.47 1.90 -9.26
C GLY A 282 15.01 1.48 -9.44
N SER A 283 14.53 0.49 -8.67
CA SER A 283 13.15 0.02 -8.76
C SER A 283 12.24 0.71 -7.74
N GLN A 284 10.95 0.77 -8.07
CA GLN A 284 9.91 1.21 -7.16
C GLN A 284 9.06 0.03 -6.69
N TYR A 285 8.74 0.03 -5.41
CA TYR A 285 7.89 -0.97 -4.76
C TYR A 285 6.68 -0.29 -4.14
N GLU A 286 5.61 -1.02 -3.93
CA GLU A 286 4.42 -0.54 -3.24
C GLU A 286 4.06 -1.50 -2.10
N LEU A 287 3.78 -0.95 -0.92
CA LEU A 287 3.37 -1.67 0.27
C LEU A 287 2.14 -0.99 0.87
N THR A 288 1.12 -1.75 1.21
CA THR A 288 -0.05 -1.27 1.94
C THR A 288 -0.09 -1.87 3.33
N LEU A 289 -0.18 -1.03 4.36
CA LEU A 289 -0.31 -1.41 5.76
C LEU A 289 -1.67 -1.00 6.31
N ASN A 290 -2.40 -1.95 6.85
CA ASN A 290 -3.65 -1.70 7.58
C ASN A 290 -3.35 -1.60 9.09
N ILE A 291 -3.73 -0.48 9.71
CA ILE A 291 -3.48 -0.19 11.11
C ILE A 291 -4.81 -0.18 11.87
N ASN A 292 -4.91 -1.00 12.89
CA ASN A 292 -6.03 -1.04 13.83
C ASN A 292 -5.52 -1.08 15.27
N ALA A 293 -6.40 -0.89 16.26
CA ALA A 293 -5.99 -0.83 17.66
C ALA A 293 -5.24 -2.08 18.12
N ALA A 294 -5.55 -3.25 17.57
CA ALA A 294 -4.89 -4.50 17.95
C ALA A 294 -3.52 -4.67 17.29
N SER A 295 -3.25 -3.99 16.17
CA SER A 295 -1.91 -3.97 15.56
C SER A 295 -0.91 -3.16 16.38
N LEU A 296 -1.41 -2.22 17.17
CA LEU A 296 -0.57 -1.39 18.03
C LEU A 296 -0.03 -2.22 19.21
N GLY A 297 1.29 -2.16 19.42
CA GLY A 297 2.00 -2.97 20.41
C GLY A 297 2.40 -4.37 19.93
N SER A 298 2.14 -4.72 18.66
CA SER A 298 2.50 -6.01 18.07
C SER A 298 3.62 -5.89 17.03
N THR A 299 4.27 -7.05 16.76
CA THR A 299 5.22 -7.21 15.66
C THR A 299 4.63 -8.15 14.62
N VAL A 300 4.68 -7.74 13.35
CA VAL A 300 4.07 -8.43 12.22
C VAL A 300 5.12 -8.78 11.19
N SER A 301 5.15 -10.04 10.77
CA SER A 301 6.01 -10.47 9.66
C SER A 301 5.29 -10.29 8.32
N ILE A 302 5.91 -9.53 7.42
CA ILE A 302 5.46 -9.41 6.03
C ILE A 302 5.94 -10.65 5.28
N THR A 303 5.00 -11.53 4.90
CA THR A 303 5.27 -12.74 4.12
C THR A 303 4.60 -12.64 2.75
N GLY A 304 5.21 -13.26 1.72
CA GLY A 304 4.58 -13.38 0.39
C GLY A 304 4.75 -12.18 -0.54
N TRP A 305 5.53 -11.15 -0.19
CA TRP A 305 5.81 -10.04 -1.10
C TRP A 305 6.73 -10.50 -2.25
N THR A 306 6.13 -10.86 -3.39
CA THR A 306 6.84 -11.35 -4.58
C THR A 306 7.36 -10.19 -5.43
N ASP A 307 8.56 -10.35 -5.99
CA ASP A 307 9.11 -9.43 -6.99
C ASP A 307 8.33 -9.54 -8.29
N THR A 308 7.45 -8.59 -8.55
CA THR A 308 7.08 -8.29 -9.92
C THR A 308 7.82 -7.02 -10.33
N GLN A 309 8.93 -7.19 -11.02
CA GLN A 309 9.42 -6.13 -11.89
C GLN A 309 8.39 -5.97 -13.01
N ALA A 310 7.39 -5.17 -12.79
CA ALA A 310 6.58 -4.66 -13.86
C ALA A 310 6.59 -3.15 -13.74
N ALA A 311 7.04 -2.50 -14.77
CA ALA A 311 6.40 -1.27 -15.16
C ALA A 311 4.90 -1.59 -15.17
N THR A 312 4.09 -1.05 -14.24
CA THR A 312 2.68 -1.36 -14.06
C THR A 312 2.38 -2.77 -13.51
N VAL A 313 2.36 -2.93 -12.28
CA VAL A 313 1.31 -3.47 -11.40
C VAL A 313 1.87 -3.44 -10.00
N SER A 314 1.31 -2.63 -9.16
CA SER A 314 1.48 -2.72 -7.73
C SER A 314 0.95 -4.08 -7.28
N PRO A 315 1.76 -4.98 -6.74
CA PRO A 315 1.18 -5.96 -5.85
C PRO A 315 0.70 -5.16 -4.64
N THR A 316 -0.59 -4.90 -4.60
CA THR A 316 -1.22 -4.44 -3.38
C THR A 316 -1.26 -5.65 -2.47
N GLU A 317 -0.15 -5.92 -1.81
CA GLU A 317 -0.17 -6.87 -0.73
C GLU A 317 -0.72 -6.12 0.48
N THR A 318 -1.96 -6.36 0.78
CA THR A 318 -2.57 -5.96 2.03
C THR A 318 -1.91 -6.82 3.10
N VAL A 319 -0.90 -6.27 3.77
CA VAL A 319 -0.35 -6.90 4.96
C VAL A 319 -1.34 -6.67 6.07
N GLU A 320 -2.13 -7.68 6.33
CA GLU A 320 -3.03 -7.68 7.46
C GLU A 320 -2.23 -8.06 8.71
N THR A 321 -2.15 -7.12 9.63
CA THR A 321 -1.55 -7.39 10.96
C THR A 321 -2.39 -8.41 11.69
N PRO A 322 -1.82 -9.51 12.21
CA PRO A 322 -2.55 -10.35 13.13
C PRO A 322 -3.05 -9.51 14.30
N LEU A 323 -4.35 -9.45 14.51
CA LEU A 323 -4.91 -8.88 15.71
C LEU A 323 -4.36 -9.64 16.92
N LEU A 324 -4.02 -8.92 17.99
CA LEU A 324 -3.77 -9.57 19.28
C LEU A 324 -4.91 -10.54 19.59
N ASP A 325 -4.57 -11.71 20.12
CA ASP A 325 -5.56 -12.66 20.59
C ASP A 325 -6.37 -12.03 21.72
N ARG A 326 -7.63 -11.77 21.45
CA ARG A 326 -8.63 -11.20 22.35
C ARG A 326 -9.74 -12.21 22.62
N THR A 327 -9.43 -13.49 22.45
CA THR A 327 -10.38 -14.57 22.70
C THR A 327 -11.01 -14.40 24.08
N PRO A 328 -12.35 -14.24 24.18
CA PRO A 328 -13.00 -14.07 25.47
C PRO A 328 -12.79 -15.29 26.37
N SER A 329 -12.76 -15.06 27.68
CA SER A 329 -12.74 -16.15 28.67
C SER A 329 -13.92 -17.09 28.44
N GLY A 330 -13.64 -18.40 28.37
CA GLY A 330 -14.64 -19.43 28.12
C GLY A 330 -14.81 -19.84 26.66
N VAL A 331 -14.22 -19.10 25.70
CA VAL A 331 -14.12 -19.56 24.31
C VAL A 331 -13.02 -20.61 24.22
N VAL A 332 -13.37 -21.76 23.64
CA VAL A 332 -12.47 -22.90 23.43
C VAL A 332 -12.47 -23.29 21.96
N ALA A 333 -11.30 -23.55 21.42
CA ALA A 333 -11.13 -24.15 20.09
C ALA A 333 -11.27 -25.68 20.21
N VAL A 334 -12.41 -26.20 19.78
CA VAL A 334 -12.71 -27.64 19.83
C VAL A 334 -12.13 -28.32 18.60
N ASP A 335 -11.24 -29.28 18.83
CA ASP A 335 -10.65 -30.09 17.77
C ASP A 335 -11.58 -31.27 17.46
N LEU A 336 -12.18 -31.26 16.27
CA LEU A 336 -13.06 -32.36 15.79
C LEU A 336 -12.29 -33.36 14.90
N GLY A 337 -10.95 -33.25 14.80
CA GLY A 337 -10.14 -34.01 13.86
C GLY A 337 -10.37 -33.63 12.41
N LEU A 338 -10.80 -32.40 12.16
CA LEU A 338 -11.01 -31.78 10.85
C LEU A 338 -9.83 -30.88 10.49
N SER A 339 -9.93 -30.23 9.33
CA SER A 339 -8.88 -29.33 8.84
C SER A 339 -8.66 -28.11 9.75
N VAL A 340 -9.66 -27.71 10.52
CA VAL A 340 -9.62 -26.57 11.45
C VAL A 340 -10.27 -26.94 12.80
N LYS A 341 -9.94 -26.19 13.84
CA LYS A 341 -10.65 -26.24 15.13
C LYS A 341 -11.79 -25.22 15.14
N TRP A 342 -12.90 -25.61 15.76
CA TRP A 342 -14.13 -24.81 15.79
C TRP A 342 -14.31 -24.18 17.17
N ALA A 343 -14.71 -22.92 17.22
CA ALA A 343 -15.10 -22.30 18.47
C ALA A 343 -16.30 -23.02 19.10
N ASN A 344 -16.34 -23.15 20.43
CA ASN A 344 -17.47 -23.74 21.15
C ASN A 344 -18.71 -22.83 21.18
N MET A 345 -18.59 -21.52 20.90
CA MET A 345 -19.69 -20.56 20.89
C MET A 345 -19.60 -19.56 19.73
N ASN A 346 -20.70 -18.86 19.44
CA ASN A 346 -20.79 -17.85 18.39
C ASN A 346 -20.09 -16.55 18.80
N ILE A 347 -19.66 -15.75 17.82
CA ILE A 347 -19.15 -14.40 18.07
C ILE A 347 -20.21 -13.56 18.79
N GLY A 348 -19.83 -12.95 19.93
CA GLY A 348 -20.72 -12.15 20.77
C GLY A 348 -21.60 -12.94 21.73
N ALA A 349 -21.53 -14.29 21.71
CA ALA A 349 -22.19 -15.12 22.71
C ALA A 349 -21.36 -15.22 24.01
N THR A 350 -22.03 -15.45 25.12
CA THR A 350 -21.44 -15.70 26.45
C THR A 350 -21.59 -17.14 26.93
N SER A 351 -22.24 -17.98 26.11
CA SER A 351 -22.43 -19.42 26.34
C SER A 351 -22.55 -20.17 25.02
N GLU A 352 -22.42 -21.50 25.06
CA GLU A 352 -22.55 -22.37 23.88
C GLU A 352 -23.94 -22.30 23.24
N THR A 353 -24.99 -22.03 24.02
CA THR A 353 -26.39 -21.91 23.59
C THR A 353 -26.77 -20.50 23.14
N GLY A 354 -25.87 -19.52 23.37
CA GLY A 354 -26.10 -18.11 22.99
C GLY A 354 -26.08 -17.91 21.47
N TYR A 355 -27.03 -17.14 20.97
CA TYR A 355 -27.13 -16.85 19.54
C TYR A 355 -25.98 -15.97 19.01
N GLY A 356 -25.39 -15.11 19.88
CA GLY A 356 -24.34 -14.20 19.51
C GLY A 356 -24.84 -12.99 18.71
N PHE A 357 -23.96 -12.41 17.90
CA PHE A 357 -24.25 -11.27 17.06
C PHE A 357 -24.55 -11.68 15.61
N TYR A 358 -25.31 -10.83 14.93
CA TYR A 358 -25.60 -10.90 13.51
C TYR A 358 -24.75 -9.87 12.77
N PHE A 359 -24.20 -10.27 11.62
CA PHE A 359 -23.33 -9.47 10.76
C PHE A 359 -23.85 -9.50 9.34
N ALA A 360 -23.80 -8.38 8.63
CA ALA A 360 -23.86 -8.44 7.18
C ALA A 360 -22.50 -8.95 6.66
N TRP A 361 -22.48 -9.66 5.55
CA TRP A 361 -21.25 -10.29 5.07
C TRP A 361 -20.15 -9.28 4.75
N GLY A 362 -18.97 -9.46 5.31
CA GLY A 362 -17.86 -8.50 5.19
C GLY A 362 -17.99 -7.26 6.07
N GLU A 363 -18.98 -7.21 6.98
CA GLU A 363 -19.04 -6.19 8.03
C GLU A 363 -18.58 -6.78 9.38
N THR A 364 -17.84 -5.99 10.14
CA THR A 364 -17.23 -6.43 11.42
C THR A 364 -17.97 -5.91 12.65
N THR A 365 -18.96 -5.03 12.47
CA THR A 365 -19.83 -4.58 13.57
C THR A 365 -20.97 -5.59 13.76
N GLY A 366 -21.01 -6.22 14.93
CA GLY A 366 -22.05 -7.18 15.30
C GLY A 366 -23.25 -6.50 15.97
N TYR A 367 -24.43 -7.03 15.74
CA TYR A 367 -25.70 -6.56 16.29
C TYR A 367 -26.43 -7.72 16.96
N GLY A 368 -26.92 -7.49 18.17
CA GLY A 368 -27.64 -8.52 18.94
C GLY A 368 -29.04 -8.83 18.39
N SER A 369 -29.76 -9.66 19.12
CA SER A 369 -31.19 -9.93 18.86
C SER A 369 -32.11 -8.78 19.33
N ASP A 370 -31.60 -7.83 20.10
CA ASP A 370 -32.31 -6.59 20.42
C ASP A 370 -32.32 -5.67 19.20
N THR A 371 -33.49 -5.46 18.61
CA THR A 371 -33.67 -4.63 17.40
C THR A 371 -33.77 -3.15 17.70
N SER A 372 -33.68 -2.72 18.96
CA SER A 372 -33.65 -1.30 19.38
C SER A 372 -32.35 -0.62 18.95
N ASP A 373 -31.34 -1.36 18.48
CA ASP A 373 -30.06 -0.88 17.95
C ASP A 373 -30.19 -0.02 16.68
N GLY A 374 -31.38 0.02 16.05
CA GLY A 374 -31.67 0.80 14.85
C GLY A 374 -31.00 0.26 13.56
N ARG A 375 -30.30 -0.85 13.62
CA ARG A 375 -29.67 -1.47 12.43
C ARG A 375 -30.73 -2.11 11.54
N SER A 376 -30.72 -1.76 10.26
CA SER A 376 -31.51 -2.43 9.23
C SER A 376 -30.57 -3.23 8.32
N PHE A 377 -30.86 -4.53 8.13
CA PHE A 377 -30.11 -5.45 7.26
C PHE A 377 -30.71 -5.46 5.86
N ILE A 378 -30.47 -4.39 5.11
CA ILE A 378 -30.89 -4.19 3.72
C ILE A 378 -29.75 -3.58 2.91
N TRP A 379 -29.85 -3.60 1.59
CA TRP A 379 -28.82 -3.03 0.71
C TRP A 379 -28.51 -1.56 1.02
N ALA A 380 -29.53 -0.74 1.29
CA ALA A 380 -29.32 0.70 1.52
C ALA A 380 -28.44 1.03 2.75
N SER A 381 -28.27 0.08 3.68
CA SER A 381 -27.42 0.21 4.87
C SER A 381 -26.21 -0.70 4.87
N TYR A 382 -26.01 -1.47 3.80
CA TYR A 382 -24.85 -2.34 3.64
C TYR A 382 -23.59 -1.53 3.27
N LYS A 383 -22.48 -1.78 3.99
CA LYS A 383 -21.27 -0.94 3.86
C LYS A 383 -20.46 -1.21 2.59
N LEU A 384 -20.53 -2.42 2.01
CA LEU A 384 -19.78 -2.82 0.83
C LEU A 384 -20.58 -2.73 -0.46
N GLY A 385 -21.65 -1.92 -0.47
CA GLY A 385 -22.50 -1.66 -1.63
C GLY A 385 -23.90 -1.22 -1.24
N THR A 386 -24.52 -0.34 -2.01
CA THR A 386 -25.88 0.18 -1.72
C THR A 386 -26.99 -0.57 -2.46
N SER A 387 -26.63 -1.49 -3.35
CA SER A 387 -27.53 -2.40 -4.07
C SER A 387 -26.75 -3.60 -4.60
N SER A 388 -27.46 -4.61 -5.11
CA SER A 388 -26.84 -5.76 -5.80
C SER A 388 -26.07 -5.38 -7.07
N THR A 389 -26.26 -4.17 -7.59
CA THR A 389 -25.61 -3.63 -8.81
C THR A 389 -24.66 -2.46 -8.52
N SER A 390 -24.37 -2.19 -7.24
CA SER A 390 -23.46 -1.11 -6.83
C SER A 390 -22.51 -1.56 -5.72
N LEU A 391 -21.93 -2.74 -5.89
CA LEU A 391 -20.94 -3.29 -4.98
C LEU A 391 -19.62 -2.53 -5.11
N THR A 392 -18.98 -2.27 -3.99
CA THR A 392 -17.71 -1.53 -3.90
C THR A 392 -16.52 -2.42 -3.57
N LYS A 393 -16.77 -3.67 -3.11
CA LYS A 393 -15.73 -4.65 -2.75
C LYS A 393 -16.27 -6.09 -2.88
N TYR A 394 -15.37 -7.03 -3.14
CA TYR A 394 -15.70 -8.45 -3.36
C TYR A 394 -16.67 -8.61 -4.53
N ASN A 395 -16.25 -8.14 -5.69
CA ASN A 395 -17.06 -8.19 -6.89
C ASN A 395 -16.26 -8.75 -8.08
N THR A 396 -16.82 -9.75 -8.74
CA THR A 396 -16.23 -10.44 -9.90
C THR A 396 -16.90 -10.07 -11.22
N LYS A 397 -17.90 -9.15 -11.21
CA LYS A 397 -18.70 -8.81 -12.39
C LYS A 397 -18.94 -7.30 -12.51
N ASP A 398 -18.67 -6.72 -13.67
CA ASP A 398 -18.93 -5.31 -13.98
C ASP A 398 -20.40 -4.91 -13.76
N ALA A 399 -21.34 -5.81 -14.05
CA ALA A 399 -22.77 -5.56 -13.86
C ALA A 399 -23.19 -5.35 -12.40
N ASN A 400 -22.34 -5.76 -11.44
CA ASN A 400 -22.61 -5.65 -10.01
C ASN A 400 -21.87 -4.49 -9.33
N GLY A 401 -21.07 -3.69 -10.04
CA GLY A 401 -20.35 -2.53 -9.50
C GLY A 401 -18.84 -2.59 -9.74
N THR A 402 -18.05 -2.06 -8.80
CA THR A 402 -16.58 -2.05 -8.91
C THR A 402 -16.00 -3.46 -8.80
N VAL A 403 -15.30 -3.92 -9.86
CA VAL A 403 -14.68 -5.25 -9.89
C VAL A 403 -13.31 -5.21 -9.21
N ASP A 404 -13.12 -6.08 -8.21
CA ASP A 404 -11.84 -6.29 -7.53
C ASP A 404 -11.38 -7.77 -7.58
N ASN A 405 -12.22 -8.66 -8.11
CA ASN A 405 -12.00 -10.11 -8.26
C ASN A 405 -11.66 -10.85 -6.95
N ARG A 406 -12.02 -10.29 -5.80
CA ARG A 406 -11.84 -10.93 -4.51
C ARG A 406 -13.01 -11.87 -4.23
N THR A 407 -12.70 -13.12 -3.90
CA THR A 407 -13.69 -14.18 -3.70
C THR A 407 -13.73 -14.71 -2.27
N LYS A 408 -12.88 -14.15 -1.40
CA LYS A 408 -12.79 -14.47 0.03
C LYS A 408 -12.62 -13.19 0.83
N LEU A 409 -13.22 -13.15 2.03
CA LEU A 409 -13.04 -12.03 2.95
C LEU A 409 -11.57 -11.87 3.33
N GLU A 410 -11.10 -10.63 3.28
CA GLU A 410 -9.86 -10.22 3.92
C GLU A 410 -10.06 -10.16 5.43
N PHE A 411 -8.99 -10.26 6.22
CA PHE A 411 -9.09 -10.24 7.68
C PHE A 411 -9.75 -8.96 8.22
N CYS A 412 -9.54 -7.82 7.60
CA CYS A 412 -10.17 -6.56 8.00
C CYS A 412 -11.71 -6.56 7.86
N ASP A 413 -12.26 -7.45 7.05
CA ASP A 413 -13.69 -7.62 6.82
C ASP A 413 -14.23 -8.95 7.39
N ASP A 414 -13.36 -9.68 8.11
CA ASP A 414 -13.72 -10.92 8.78
C ASP A 414 -14.20 -10.64 10.21
N ALA A 415 -15.48 -10.89 10.48
CA ALA A 415 -16.12 -10.58 11.76
C ALA A 415 -15.50 -11.36 12.94
N ALA A 416 -15.06 -12.59 12.71
CA ALA A 416 -14.43 -13.41 13.76
C ALA A 416 -13.04 -12.88 14.09
N TYR A 417 -12.26 -12.56 13.06
CA TYR A 417 -10.94 -11.97 13.23
C TYR A 417 -11.03 -10.58 13.90
N ALA A 418 -11.94 -9.74 13.45
CA ALA A 418 -12.16 -8.43 14.05
C ALA A 418 -12.58 -8.50 15.52
N ALA A 419 -13.38 -9.51 15.91
CA ALA A 419 -13.85 -9.66 17.27
C ALA A 419 -12.78 -10.26 18.21
N TRP A 420 -12.11 -11.33 17.79
CA TRP A 420 -11.24 -12.14 18.67
C TRP A 420 -9.76 -12.06 18.32
N GLY A 421 -9.39 -11.73 17.08
CA GLY A 421 -7.99 -11.67 16.67
C GLY A 421 -7.27 -13.02 16.71
N GLY A 422 -5.95 -12.97 16.86
CA GLY A 422 -5.12 -14.18 16.89
C GLY A 422 -5.23 -15.00 15.62
N ALA A 423 -5.48 -16.30 15.76
CA ALA A 423 -5.70 -17.22 14.63
C ALA A 423 -7.18 -17.37 14.24
N TRP A 424 -8.10 -16.70 14.95
CA TRP A 424 -9.53 -16.82 14.70
C TRP A 424 -9.95 -16.13 13.40
N ARG A 425 -10.79 -16.78 12.62
CA ARG A 425 -11.39 -16.29 11.39
C ARG A 425 -12.76 -16.90 11.11
N MET A 426 -13.49 -16.35 10.18
CA MET A 426 -14.69 -17.00 9.66
C MET A 426 -14.31 -18.26 8.85
N PRO A 427 -15.10 -19.34 8.94
CA PRO A 427 -14.87 -20.55 8.14
C PRO A 427 -15.12 -20.28 6.66
N SER A 428 -14.38 -20.96 5.80
CA SER A 428 -14.64 -21.01 4.37
C SER A 428 -15.87 -21.90 4.06
N LYS A 429 -16.39 -21.80 2.82
CA LYS A 429 -17.39 -22.73 2.29
C LYS A 429 -16.94 -24.18 2.46
N ALA A 430 -15.70 -24.49 2.09
CA ALA A 430 -15.17 -25.87 2.14
C ALA A 430 -15.11 -26.43 3.57
N GLU A 431 -14.80 -25.59 4.57
CA GLU A 431 -14.78 -26.00 5.99
C GLU A 431 -16.20 -26.26 6.52
N TRP A 432 -17.21 -25.49 6.08
CA TRP A 432 -18.61 -25.83 6.36
C TRP A 432 -19.04 -27.13 5.69
N GLU A 433 -18.61 -27.38 4.45
CA GLU A 433 -18.88 -28.65 3.75
C GLU A 433 -18.18 -29.83 4.43
N GLU A 434 -16.96 -29.65 4.92
CA GLU A 434 -16.22 -30.65 5.70
C GLU A 434 -16.94 -30.99 7.01
N LEU A 435 -17.37 -29.97 7.77
CA LEU A 435 -18.11 -30.16 9.03
C LEU A 435 -19.44 -30.86 8.80
N LYS A 436 -20.14 -30.49 7.72
CA LYS A 436 -21.46 -31.07 7.36
C LYS A 436 -21.37 -32.52 6.85
N ASN A 437 -20.20 -32.93 6.39
CA ASN A 437 -20.05 -34.29 5.84
C ASN A 437 -20.32 -35.33 6.92
N THR A 438 -21.32 -36.20 6.67
CA THR A 438 -21.76 -37.25 7.61
C THR A 438 -20.72 -38.36 7.83
N ASP A 439 -19.65 -38.43 7.02
CA ASP A 439 -18.50 -39.31 7.28
C ASP A 439 -17.56 -38.71 8.32
N ASN A 440 -17.62 -37.40 8.52
CA ASN A 440 -16.79 -36.66 9.47
C ASN A 440 -17.47 -36.43 10.81
N CYS A 441 -18.75 -36.06 10.80
CA CYS A 441 -19.51 -35.69 12.00
C CYS A 441 -20.94 -36.27 11.99
N THR A 442 -21.49 -36.49 13.17
CA THR A 442 -22.92 -36.68 13.36
C THR A 442 -23.57 -35.35 13.69
N TRP A 443 -24.80 -35.16 13.19
CA TRP A 443 -25.61 -33.97 13.41
C TRP A 443 -26.90 -34.38 14.10
N GLU A 444 -27.11 -33.96 15.35
CA GLU A 444 -28.30 -34.30 16.12
C GLU A 444 -29.04 -33.02 16.52
N TRP A 445 -30.27 -32.87 16.06
CA TRP A 445 -31.13 -31.77 16.45
C TRP A 445 -31.53 -31.88 17.92
N LYS A 446 -31.28 -30.84 18.69
CA LYS A 446 -31.64 -30.71 20.10
C LYS A 446 -32.67 -29.59 20.26
N THR A 447 -33.64 -29.82 21.13
CA THR A 447 -34.64 -28.81 21.50
C THR A 447 -34.42 -28.30 22.93
N ASP A 448 -33.49 -28.90 23.65
CA ASP A 448 -33.15 -28.55 25.04
C ASP A 448 -31.68 -28.91 25.35
N TYR A 449 -30.72 -28.37 24.58
CA TYR A 449 -29.31 -28.58 24.88
C TYR A 449 -28.92 -27.71 26.07
N ASN A 450 -28.33 -28.29 27.11
CA ASN A 450 -27.94 -27.62 28.35
C ASN A 450 -29.08 -26.80 29.00
N GLY A 451 -30.34 -27.27 28.88
CA GLY A 451 -31.50 -26.67 29.53
C GLY A 451 -32.17 -25.51 28.78
N SER A 452 -31.66 -25.11 27.62
CA SER A 452 -32.28 -23.99 26.85
C SER A 452 -31.91 -23.93 25.36
N GLY A 453 -30.91 -24.70 24.91
CA GLY A 453 -30.41 -24.55 23.54
C GLY A 453 -31.23 -25.33 22.52
N VAL A 454 -31.73 -24.66 21.48
CA VAL A 454 -32.31 -25.26 20.28
C VAL A 454 -31.33 -25.14 19.14
N GLY A 455 -31.01 -26.28 18.46
CA GLY A 455 -30.02 -26.28 17.36
C GLY A 455 -29.41 -27.67 17.14
N TYR A 456 -28.26 -27.70 16.49
CA TYR A 456 -27.54 -28.94 16.24
C TYR A 456 -26.38 -29.17 17.19
N LEU A 457 -26.34 -30.35 17.83
CA LEU A 457 -25.15 -30.91 18.41
C LEU A 457 -24.39 -31.65 17.30
N VAL A 458 -23.18 -31.16 16.99
CA VAL A 458 -22.30 -31.72 15.96
C VAL A 458 -21.16 -32.45 16.66
N THR A 459 -21.09 -33.77 16.53
CA THR A 459 -20.10 -34.61 17.20
C THR A 459 -19.19 -35.28 16.18
N SER A 460 -17.91 -35.27 16.43
CA SER A 460 -16.90 -35.89 15.57
C SER A 460 -17.08 -37.41 15.46
N LYS A 461 -16.86 -37.94 14.27
CA LYS A 461 -16.73 -39.38 13.98
C LYS A 461 -15.28 -39.79 13.76
N LYS A 462 -14.34 -38.85 13.82
CA LYS A 462 -12.92 -39.13 13.58
C LYS A 462 -12.32 -39.90 14.75
N SER A 463 -11.49 -40.88 14.44
CA SER A 463 -10.79 -41.67 15.46
C SER A 463 -9.91 -40.77 16.33
N GLY A 464 -10.05 -40.88 17.64
CA GLY A 464 -9.37 -40.02 18.61
C GLY A 464 -10.13 -38.74 18.97
N TYR A 465 -11.23 -38.40 18.26
CA TYR A 465 -12.00 -37.17 18.49
C TYR A 465 -13.49 -37.40 18.75
N THR A 466 -13.92 -38.66 18.87
CA THR A 466 -15.33 -39.03 18.97
C THR A 466 -16.05 -38.53 20.22
N SER A 467 -15.33 -38.06 21.24
CA SER A 467 -15.87 -37.37 22.41
C SER A 467 -16.06 -35.86 22.23
N ASN A 468 -15.54 -35.31 21.14
CA ASN A 468 -15.54 -33.87 20.90
C ASN A 468 -16.73 -33.44 20.09
N SER A 469 -17.42 -32.42 20.55
CA SER A 469 -18.60 -31.86 19.88
C SER A 469 -18.67 -30.35 20.03
N ILE A 470 -19.41 -29.72 19.12
CA ILE A 470 -19.83 -28.32 19.20
C ILE A 470 -21.32 -28.23 19.11
N PHE A 471 -21.91 -27.23 19.73
CA PHE A 471 -23.32 -26.91 19.58
C PHE A 471 -23.50 -25.70 18.68
N LEU A 472 -24.33 -25.80 17.65
CA LEU A 472 -24.72 -24.73 16.73
C LEU A 472 -26.15 -24.30 17.05
N PRO A 473 -26.38 -23.20 17.80
CA PRO A 473 -27.72 -22.72 18.11
C PRO A 473 -28.49 -22.30 16.85
N ALA A 474 -29.79 -22.55 16.84
CA ALA A 474 -30.72 -22.10 15.82
C ALA A 474 -30.98 -20.59 16.00
N ALA A 475 -29.97 -19.77 15.62
CA ALA A 475 -29.94 -18.33 15.88
C ALA A 475 -30.91 -17.53 15.00
N GLY A 476 -31.51 -18.17 13.97
CA GLY A 476 -32.29 -17.44 12.96
C GLY A 476 -31.41 -16.46 12.16
N TYR A 477 -32.00 -15.39 11.65
CA TYR A 477 -31.33 -14.37 10.88
C TYR A 477 -31.97 -12.99 11.06
N ARG A 478 -31.27 -11.91 10.69
CA ARG A 478 -31.83 -10.56 10.60
C ARG A 478 -32.03 -10.15 9.14
N SER A 479 -33.22 -9.61 8.84
CA SER A 479 -33.56 -8.98 7.57
C SER A 479 -34.38 -7.74 7.84
N GLY A 480 -34.05 -6.62 7.20
CA GLY A 480 -34.58 -5.33 7.62
C GLY A 480 -34.23 -5.05 9.09
N THR A 481 -35.20 -4.64 9.85
CA THR A 481 -35.08 -4.41 11.29
C THR A 481 -35.53 -5.60 12.15
N SER A 482 -35.89 -6.73 11.55
CA SER A 482 -36.47 -7.89 12.24
C SER A 482 -35.44 -8.99 12.47
N VAL A 483 -35.61 -9.71 13.57
CA VAL A 483 -35.00 -11.02 13.81
C VAL A 483 -36.04 -12.07 13.45
N ASN A 484 -35.67 -13.05 12.65
CA ASN A 484 -36.57 -14.08 12.11
C ASN A 484 -36.10 -15.47 12.54
N ASP A 485 -37.06 -16.36 12.80
CA ASP A 485 -36.89 -17.80 12.95
C ASP A 485 -35.86 -18.26 14.02
N GLN A 486 -35.63 -17.46 15.06
CA GLN A 486 -34.84 -17.89 16.23
C GLN A 486 -35.48 -19.12 16.87
N GLY A 487 -34.67 -20.13 17.19
CA GLY A 487 -35.11 -21.43 17.69
C GLY A 487 -35.66 -22.39 16.61
N GLY A 488 -35.83 -21.92 15.38
CA GLY A 488 -36.34 -22.70 14.25
C GLY A 488 -35.26 -23.06 13.22
N LEU A 489 -34.38 -22.16 12.91
CA LEU A 489 -33.30 -22.36 11.96
C LEU A 489 -32.01 -21.64 12.38
N GLY A 490 -30.88 -21.98 11.76
CA GLY A 490 -29.60 -21.32 11.93
C GLY A 490 -29.00 -20.94 10.58
N ASP A 491 -28.57 -19.68 10.48
CA ASP A 491 -27.84 -19.13 9.35
C ASP A 491 -26.47 -18.62 9.82
N TYR A 492 -25.42 -19.14 9.20
CA TYR A 492 -24.03 -18.87 9.60
C TYR A 492 -23.18 -18.49 8.39
N TRP A 493 -22.62 -17.30 8.37
CA TRP A 493 -21.76 -16.87 7.27
C TRP A 493 -20.51 -17.73 7.11
N SER A 494 -20.08 -17.92 5.86
CA SER A 494 -18.71 -18.27 5.51
C SER A 494 -17.92 -17.03 5.07
N SER A 495 -16.60 -17.16 4.97
CA SER A 495 -15.74 -16.13 4.38
C SER A 495 -15.73 -16.13 2.84
N SER A 496 -16.50 -17.02 2.18
CA SER A 496 -16.44 -17.25 0.73
C SER A 496 -17.56 -16.55 -0.02
N LEU A 497 -17.19 -15.79 -1.06
CA LEU A 497 -18.12 -15.18 -2.02
C LEU A 497 -18.71 -16.23 -2.96
N LEU A 498 -19.92 -16.03 -3.46
CA LEU A 498 -20.43 -16.74 -4.63
C LEU A 498 -19.96 -16.03 -5.91
N GLU A 499 -18.89 -16.53 -6.53
CA GLU A 499 -18.24 -15.88 -7.68
C GLU A 499 -19.19 -15.58 -8.86
N GLY A 500 -20.14 -16.48 -9.11
CA GLY A 500 -21.12 -16.33 -10.18
C GLY A 500 -22.21 -15.28 -9.91
N TYR A 501 -22.42 -14.90 -8.64
CA TYR A 501 -23.40 -13.92 -8.18
C TYR A 501 -22.78 -13.16 -6.99
N PRO A 502 -21.97 -12.13 -7.25
CA PRO A 502 -21.18 -11.45 -6.21
C PRO A 502 -22.02 -10.62 -5.22
N ASP A 503 -23.31 -10.48 -5.44
CA ASP A 503 -24.28 -9.96 -4.47
C ASP A 503 -24.69 -10.98 -3.40
N ASP A 504 -24.29 -12.25 -3.56
CA ASP A 504 -24.51 -13.34 -2.62
C ASP A 504 -23.19 -13.90 -2.07
N ALA A 505 -23.25 -14.49 -0.87
CA ALA A 505 -22.13 -15.17 -0.23
C ALA A 505 -22.58 -16.52 0.34
N TRP A 506 -21.62 -17.45 0.49
CA TRP A 506 -21.90 -18.77 1.02
C TRP A 506 -22.15 -18.74 2.53
N SER A 507 -23.13 -19.54 2.97
CA SER A 507 -23.49 -19.74 4.38
C SER A 507 -23.85 -21.19 4.67
N LEU A 508 -23.71 -21.60 5.92
CA LEU A 508 -24.38 -22.79 6.44
C LEU A 508 -25.80 -22.40 6.83
N TYR A 509 -26.80 -23.11 6.29
CA TYR A 509 -28.18 -23.04 6.69
C TYR A 509 -28.62 -24.39 7.28
N PHE A 510 -29.42 -24.37 8.33
CA PHE A 510 -30.03 -25.58 8.87
C PHE A 510 -31.35 -25.29 9.56
N ASN A 511 -32.17 -26.32 9.66
CA ASN A 511 -33.39 -26.40 10.48
C ASN A 511 -33.54 -27.82 11.05
N SER A 512 -34.65 -28.12 11.72
CA SER A 512 -34.88 -29.45 12.34
C SER A 512 -34.89 -30.63 11.34
N VAL A 513 -34.95 -30.36 10.03
CA VAL A 513 -35.01 -31.41 8.98
C VAL A 513 -33.61 -31.73 8.45
N GLY A 514 -32.68 -30.75 8.43
CA GLY A 514 -31.35 -30.97 7.92
C GLY A 514 -30.50 -29.69 7.80
N ALA A 515 -29.27 -29.88 7.32
CA ALA A 515 -28.30 -28.80 7.12
C ALA A 515 -27.75 -28.81 5.69
N GLY A 516 -27.44 -27.64 5.15
CA GLY A 516 -26.86 -27.44 3.83
C GLY A 516 -26.01 -26.19 3.74
N VAL A 517 -25.13 -26.13 2.74
CA VAL A 517 -24.34 -24.90 2.43
C VAL A 517 -25.00 -24.26 1.22
N TYR A 518 -25.49 -23.04 1.40
CA TYR A 518 -26.26 -22.28 0.42
C TYR A 518 -25.74 -20.85 0.32
N ASP A 519 -26.13 -20.14 -0.71
CA ASP A 519 -25.82 -18.75 -0.93
C ASP A 519 -27.00 -17.85 -0.55
N PHE A 520 -26.69 -16.70 0.01
CA PHE A 520 -27.67 -15.68 0.40
C PHE A 520 -27.11 -14.27 0.25
N ARG A 521 -28.05 -13.31 0.14
CA ARG A 521 -27.72 -11.90 -0.03
C ARG A 521 -26.83 -11.37 1.08
N ARG A 522 -25.71 -10.76 0.71
CA ARG A 522 -24.66 -10.24 1.60
C ARG A 522 -25.17 -9.22 2.63
N CYS A 523 -26.26 -8.52 2.32
CA CYS A 523 -26.85 -7.51 3.21
C CYS A 523 -27.68 -8.08 4.37
N TYR A 524 -27.96 -9.40 4.38
CA TYR A 524 -28.65 -10.04 5.50
C TYR A 524 -27.73 -10.19 6.70
N GLY A 525 -28.33 -10.22 7.90
CA GLY A 525 -27.60 -10.40 9.14
C GLY A 525 -27.60 -11.86 9.57
N TYR A 526 -26.47 -12.56 9.43
CA TYR A 526 -26.27 -13.93 9.88
C TYR A 526 -25.24 -13.98 11.00
N THR A 527 -25.29 -15.04 11.79
CA THR A 527 -24.33 -15.21 12.87
C THR A 527 -23.00 -15.77 12.37
N VAL A 528 -21.98 -15.76 13.22
CA VAL A 528 -20.63 -16.24 12.90
C VAL A 528 -20.15 -17.23 13.94
N ARG A 529 -19.72 -18.40 13.49
CA ARG A 529 -18.96 -19.38 14.25
C ARG A 529 -17.51 -19.36 13.76
N ALA A 530 -16.59 -19.00 14.64
CA ALA A 530 -15.18 -18.88 14.30
C ALA A 530 -14.45 -20.23 14.21
N VAL A 531 -13.35 -20.24 13.44
CA VAL A 531 -12.38 -21.34 13.33
C VAL A 531 -10.96 -20.84 13.50
N GLN A 532 -10.02 -21.72 13.87
CA GLN A 532 -8.58 -21.47 13.88
C GLN A 532 -7.75 -22.69 13.49
#